data_ca527ed8a4626df40280f74cf522c657
#
_entry.id   ca527ed8a4626df40280f74cf522c657
#
_cell.length_a   1.000
_cell.length_b   1.000
_cell.length_c   1.000
_cell.angle_alpha   90.00
_cell.angle_beta   90.00
_cell.angle_gamma   90.00
#
_symmetry.space_group_name_H-M   'P 1'
#
loop_
_entity.id
_entity.type
_entity.pdbx_description
1 polymer ?
#
loop_
_entity_poly.entity_id
_entity_poly.type
_entity_poly.pdbx_seq_one_letter_code
_entity_poly.pdbx_strand_id
1 'polypeptide(L)'
;VLVRFRLKDSPALKNVGVSSLRTSMRNQFPAVIEKLKIGSAQVRLILSIDDTHYIRASCTKESAQLLGLREGKHVLALCKATAVDISADNPALVESRDNQIVGAVLRSEREDKGGECTIQLPSGLTIVGFARPSHGLHIGMRAVATVAPEAVVIALNS
;
A
#
# COMPACT_ATOMS: atom_id res chain seq x y z
N VAL A 1 -10.73 -6.04 -8.09
CA VAL A 1 -10.85 -5.25 -9.31
C VAL A 1 -9.65 -5.52 -10.20
N LEU A 2 -9.92 -5.93 -11.41
CA LEU A 2 -8.89 -6.20 -12.41
C LEU A 2 -8.66 -4.94 -13.23
N VAL A 3 -7.55 -4.29 -13.02
CA VAL A 3 -7.19 -3.09 -13.76
C VAL A 3 -5.90 -3.36 -14.53
N ARG A 4 -5.91 -3.14 -15.83
CA ARG A 4 -4.71 -3.20 -16.65
C ARG A 4 -4.23 -1.80 -16.96
N PHE A 5 -2.94 -1.62 -16.86
CA PHE A 5 -2.29 -0.35 -17.18
C PHE A 5 -0.94 -0.63 -17.85
N ARG A 6 -0.41 0.37 -18.53
CA ARG A 6 0.89 0.26 -19.18
C ARG A 6 1.90 1.12 -18.43
N LEU A 7 2.93 0.47 -17.89
CA LEU A 7 4.08 1.16 -17.36
C LEU A 7 5.06 1.42 -18.51
N LYS A 8 5.57 2.60 -18.58
CA LYS A 8 6.69 2.87 -19.48
C LYS A 8 7.96 2.34 -18.82
N ASP A 9 8.80 1.69 -19.61
CA ASP A 9 10.07 1.16 -19.15
C ASP A 9 11.07 2.30 -18.94
N SER A 10 10.83 3.11 -17.94
CA SER A 10 11.70 4.21 -17.58
C SER A 10 12.00 4.15 -16.08
N PRO A 11 13.28 4.18 -15.68
CA PRO A 11 13.63 4.22 -14.27
C PRO A 11 12.97 5.37 -13.51
N ALA A 12 12.75 6.50 -14.18
CA ALA A 12 12.10 7.65 -13.57
C ALA A 12 10.64 7.37 -13.19
N LEU A 13 9.95 6.52 -13.94
CA LEU A 13 8.56 6.17 -13.66
C LEU A 13 8.43 5.22 -12.47
N LYS A 14 9.47 4.46 -12.17
CA LYS A 14 9.47 3.60 -10.98
C LYS A 14 9.41 4.42 -9.70
N ASN A 15 9.97 5.61 -9.72
CA ASN A 15 10.00 6.50 -8.56
C ASN A 15 8.79 7.42 -8.47
N VAL A 16 8.12 7.66 -9.59
CA VAL A 16 6.98 8.57 -9.66
C VAL A 16 5.68 7.86 -9.30
N GLY A 17 5.72 6.54 -9.20
CA GLY A 17 4.51 5.75 -9.10
C GLY A 17 3.78 5.81 -10.43
N VAL A 18 2.66 5.18 -10.52
CA VAL A 18 1.91 5.10 -11.77
C VAL A 18 0.84 6.19 -11.77
N SER A 19 1.30 7.42 -11.86
CA SER A 19 0.42 8.57 -11.89
C SER A 19 -0.52 8.59 -13.09
N SER A 20 -0.24 7.79 -14.11
CA SER A 20 -1.07 7.69 -15.29
C SER A 20 -2.37 6.91 -15.08
N LEU A 21 -2.47 6.11 -14.02
CA LEU A 21 -3.69 5.36 -13.73
C LEU A 21 -4.67 6.26 -12.97
N ARG A 22 -5.80 6.54 -13.61
CA ARG A 22 -6.87 7.34 -12.99
C ARG A 22 -7.83 6.40 -12.27
N THR A 23 -7.88 6.54 -10.97
CA THR A 23 -8.73 5.72 -10.11
C THR A 23 -8.96 6.44 -8.79
N SER A 24 -9.98 6.03 -8.06
CA SER A 24 -10.23 6.53 -6.71
C SER A 24 -9.25 5.96 -5.68
N MET A 25 -8.39 5.05 -6.09
CA MET A 25 -7.37 4.49 -5.22
C MET A 25 -6.16 5.40 -5.18
N ARG A 26 -6.04 6.16 -4.10
CA ARG A 26 -4.99 7.16 -3.91
C ARG A 26 -3.62 6.54 -3.73
N ASN A 27 -3.55 5.32 -3.22
CA ASN A 27 -2.30 4.61 -3.01
C ASN A 27 -2.06 3.66 -4.17
N GLN A 28 -0.96 3.88 -4.87
CA GLN A 28 -0.56 3.09 -6.03
C GLN A 28 0.94 2.83 -5.92
N PHE A 29 1.30 1.59 -5.60
CA PHE A 29 2.68 1.21 -5.37
C PHE A 29 3.16 0.24 -6.43
N PRO A 30 4.15 0.61 -7.26
CA PRO A 30 4.85 -0.37 -8.06
C PRO A 30 5.45 -1.42 -7.14
N ALA A 31 5.24 -2.69 -7.45
CA ALA A 31 5.63 -3.76 -6.56
C ALA A 31 6.08 -4.99 -7.32
N VAL A 32 6.81 -5.86 -6.64
CA VAL A 32 7.23 -7.16 -7.16
C VAL A 32 6.69 -8.23 -6.24
N ILE A 33 6.10 -9.28 -6.80
CA ILE A 33 5.63 -10.42 -6.01
C ILE A 33 6.85 -11.20 -5.52
N GLU A 34 7.09 -11.15 -4.21
CA GLU A 34 8.19 -11.89 -3.58
C GLU A 34 7.78 -13.31 -3.23
N LYS A 35 6.56 -13.50 -2.73
CA LYS A 35 6.03 -14.80 -2.36
C LYS A 35 4.55 -14.87 -2.70
N LEU A 36 4.13 -16.07 -3.04
CA LEU A 36 2.75 -16.36 -3.36
C LEU A 36 2.40 -17.69 -2.74
N LYS A 37 1.34 -17.72 -1.94
CA LYS A 37 0.86 -18.95 -1.28
C LYS A 37 -0.58 -19.20 -1.67
N ILE A 38 -0.82 -20.33 -2.32
CA ILE A 38 -2.16 -20.74 -2.75
C ILE A 38 -2.83 -21.49 -1.61
N GLY A 39 -3.92 -20.92 -1.09
CA GLY A 39 -4.76 -21.57 -0.11
C GLY A 39 -5.94 -22.28 -0.74
N SER A 40 -6.88 -22.74 0.08
CA SER A 40 -8.09 -23.42 -0.41
C SER A 40 -9.03 -22.48 -1.17
N ALA A 41 -9.17 -21.24 -0.72
CA ALA A 41 -10.08 -20.25 -1.32
C ALA A 41 -9.38 -18.98 -1.78
N GLN A 42 -8.24 -18.66 -1.19
CA GLN A 42 -7.53 -17.41 -1.44
C GLN A 42 -6.07 -17.65 -1.76
N VAL A 43 -5.50 -16.70 -2.46
CA VAL A 43 -4.06 -16.61 -2.69
C VAL A 43 -3.54 -15.45 -1.87
N ARG A 44 -2.51 -15.71 -1.07
CA ARG A 44 -1.83 -14.70 -0.26
C ARG A 44 -0.52 -14.31 -0.94
N LEU A 45 -0.25 -13.02 -0.93
CA LEU A 45 0.89 -12.46 -1.62
C LEU A 45 1.71 -11.61 -0.66
N ILE A 46 3.03 -11.67 -0.82
CA ILE A 46 3.94 -10.72 -0.21
C ILE A 46 4.57 -9.93 -1.35
N LEU A 47 4.35 -8.63 -1.32
CA LEU A 47 4.79 -7.70 -2.37
C LEU A 47 5.89 -6.81 -1.83
N SER A 48 6.98 -6.68 -2.57
CA SER A 48 8.03 -5.72 -2.26
C SER A 48 7.66 -4.39 -2.89
N ILE A 49 7.52 -3.35 -2.08
CA ILE A 49 7.17 -1.99 -2.55
C ILE A 49 8.37 -1.06 -2.61
N ASP A 50 9.44 -1.39 -1.91
CA ASP A 50 10.76 -0.77 -2.02
C ASP A 50 11.81 -1.77 -1.50
N ASP A 51 13.06 -1.35 -1.34
CA ASP A 51 14.14 -2.26 -0.96
C ASP A 51 13.98 -2.88 0.43
N THR A 52 13.20 -2.25 1.30
CA THR A 52 13.11 -2.65 2.70
C THR A 52 11.68 -2.88 3.20
N HIS A 53 10.66 -2.54 2.40
CA HIS A 53 9.27 -2.62 2.82
C HIS A 53 8.48 -3.61 1.97
N TYR A 54 7.63 -4.34 2.66
CA TYR A 54 6.75 -5.32 2.06
C TYR A 54 5.31 -5.02 2.42
N ILE A 55 4.39 -5.36 1.53
CA ILE A 55 2.97 -5.28 1.80
C ILE A 55 2.34 -6.62 1.47
N ARG A 56 1.45 -7.07 2.32
CA ARG A 56 0.69 -8.30 2.11
C ARG A 56 -0.62 -7.98 1.42
N ALA A 57 -0.97 -8.84 0.47
CA ALA A 57 -2.22 -8.73 -0.25
C ALA A 57 -2.87 -10.10 -0.32
N SER A 58 -4.15 -10.13 -0.60
CA SER A 58 -4.86 -11.37 -0.88
C SER A 58 -5.82 -11.18 -2.04
N CYS A 59 -6.04 -12.24 -2.78
CA CYS A 59 -7.01 -12.25 -3.86
C CYS A 59 -7.60 -13.66 -4.00
N THR A 60 -8.61 -13.81 -4.84
CA THR A 60 -9.19 -15.12 -5.13
C THR A 60 -8.24 -15.90 -6.03
N LYS A 61 -8.38 -17.22 -6.00
CA LYS A 61 -7.64 -18.09 -6.92
C LYS A 61 -7.92 -17.74 -8.37
N GLU A 62 -9.18 -17.44 -8.67
CA GLU A 62 -9.57 -17.07 -10.02
C GLU A 62 -8.87 -15.80 -10.47
N SER A 63 -8.85 -14.77 -9.64
CA SER A 63 -8.14 -13.53 -9.95
C SER A 63 -6.65 -13.77 -10.17
N ALA A 64 -6.02 -14.58 -9.33
CA ALA A 64 -4.62 -14.91 -9.48
C ALA A 64 -4.33 -15.61 -10.81
N GLN A 65 -5.21 -16.50 -11.22
CA GLN A 65 -5.08 -17.20 -12.50
C GLN A 65 -5.28 -16.27 -13.68
N LEU A 66 -6.34 -15.45 -13.64
CA LEU A 66 -6.63 -14.48 -14.70
C LEU A 66 -5.49 -13.49 -14.90
N LEU A 67 -4.87 -13.08 -13.82
CA LEU A 67 -3.75 -12.15 -13.85
C LEU A 67 -2.40 -12.83 -14.10
N GLY A 68 -2.36 -14.15 -14.04
CA GLY A 68 -1.11 -14.89 -14.17
C GLY A 68 -0.10 -14.53 -13.10
N LEU A 69 -0.56 -14.38 -11.86
CA LEU A 69 0.31 -13.97 -10.75
C LEU A 69 1.33 -15.07 -10.43
N ARG A 70 2.58 -14.66 -10.29
CA ARG A 70 3.69 -15.56 -9.95
C ARG A 70 4.81 -14.77 -9.27
N GLU A 71 5.67 -15.47 -8.57
CA GLU A 71 6.85 -14.85 -7.97
C GLU A 71 7.70 -14.17 -9.03
N GLY A 72 8.23 -13.01 -8.70
CA GLY A 72 9.04 -12.19 -9.59
C GLY A 72 8.24 -11.29 -10.52
N LYS A 73 6.92 -11.42 -10.57
CA LYS A 73 6.10 -10.60 -11.45
C LYS A 73 5.97 -9.18 -10.92
N HIS A 74 6.14 -8.21 -11.81
CA HIS A 74 5.89 -6.81 -11.51
C HIS A 74 4.41 -6.51 -11.60
N VAL A 75 3.89 -5.88 -10.55
CA VAL A 75 2.48 -5.53 -10.42
C VAL A 75 2.34 -4.12 -9.86
N LEU A 76 1.13 -3.63 -9.85
CA LEU A 76 0.79 -2.40 -9.15
C LEU A 76 -0.13 -2.77 -7.98
N ALA A 77 0.29 -2.41 -6.76
CA ALA A 77 -0.54 -2.58 -5.57
C ALA A 77 -1.33 -1.29 -5.34
N LEU A 78 -2.64 -1.43 -5.22
CA LEU A 78 -3.56 -0.31 -5.07
C LEU A 78 -4.34 -0.43 -3.77
N CYS A 79 -4.53 0.67 -3.07
CA CYS A 79 -5.52 0.70 -2.00
C CYS A 79 -6.11 2.11 -1.82
N LYS A 80 -7.36 2.13 -1.35
CA LYS A 80 -8.04 3.40 -1.08
C LYS A 80 -7.45 4.04 0.17
N ALA A 81 -7.33 5.35 0.18
CA ALA A 81 -6.90 6.08 1.37
C ALA A 81 -7.84 5.83 2.56
N THR A 82 -9.14 5.65 2.30
CA THR A 82 -10.13 5.34 3.34
C THR A 82 -9.94 3.96 3.97
N ALA A 83 -9.17 3.08 3.34
CA ALA A 83 -8.84 1.76 3.89
C ALA A 83 -7.55 1.77 4.71
N VAL A 84 -6.86 2.89 4.75
CA VAL A 84 -5.59 3.03 5.48
C VAL A 84 -5.79 3.89 6.71
N ASP A 85 -5.48 3.33 7.87
CA ASP A 85 -5.53 4.05 9.14
C ASP A 85 -4.14 4.54 9.50
N ILE A 86 -4.00 5.83 9.76
CA ILE A 86 -2.73 6.43 10.18
C ILE A 86 -2.81 6.77 11.67
N SER A 87 -1.86 6.25 12.43
CA SER A 87 -1.79 6.51 13.87
C SER A 87 -0.33 6.71 14.30
N ALA A 88 -0.14 7.24 15.50
CA ALA A 88 1.20 7.41 16.05
C ALA A 88 1.89 6.05 16.18
N ASP A 89 3.19 6.01 15.89
CA ASP A 89 3.96 4.80 16.07
C ASP A 89 4.07 4.48 17.57
N ASN A 90 3.50 3.37 17.96
CA ASN A 90 3.47 2.91 19.35
C ASN A 90 4.23 1.59 19.44
N PRO A 91 5.36 1.54 20.17
CA PRO A 91 6.15 0.31 20.31
C PRO A 91 5.39 -0.82 21.01
N ALA A 92 4.26 -0.52 21.66
CA ALA A 92 3.40 -1.52 22.26
C ALA A 92 2.36 -2.09 21.30
N LEU A 93 2.40 -1.72 20.00
CA LEU A 93 1.50 -2.29 19.01
C LEU A 93 1.74 -3.78 18.91
N VAL A 94 0.65 -4.52 19.06
CA VAL A 94 0.66 -5.98 18.99
C VAL A 94 0.77 -6.42 17.53
N GLU A 95 1.40 -7.56 17.29
CA GLU A 95 1.38 -8.20 15.99
C GLU A 95 -0.04 -8.29 15.47
N SER A 96 -0.25 -7.82 14.27
CA SER A 96 -1.53 -7.81 13.60
C SER A 96 -1.40 -8.53 12.26
N ARG A 97 -2.52 -9.08 11.80
CA ARG A 97 -2.62 -9.61 10.43
C ARG A 97 -2.54 -8.50 9.40
N ASP A 98 -2.86 -7.29 9.80
CA ASP A 98 -2.84 -6.14 8.91
C ASP A 98 -1.42 -5.72 8.60
N ASN A 99 -1.27 -5.06 7.47
CA ASN A 99 -0.02 -4.40 7.13
C ASN A 99 0.18 -3.22 8.06
N GLN A 100 1.38 -3.10 8.59
CA GLN A 100 1.78 -1.99 9.44
C GLN A 100 3.08 -1.42 8.86
N ILE A 101 3.01 -0.23 8.31
CA ILE A 101 4.14 0.41 7.65
C ILE A 101 4.45 1.72 8.34
N VAL A 102 5.67 1.86 8.84
CA VAL A 102 6.11 3.04 9.57
C VAL A 102 6.76 4.03 8.62
N GLY A 103 6.39 5.29 8.76
CA GLY A 103 6.98 6.39 8.00
C GLY A 103 6.95 7.68 8.81
N ALA A 104 7.38 8.77 8.20
CA ALA A 104 7.34 10.09 8.80
C ALA A 104 6.14 10.87 8.26
N VAL A 105 5.44 11.56 9.12
CA VAL A 105 4.29 12.39 8.72
C VAL A 105 4.79 13.49 7.78
N LEU A 106 4.29 13.49 6.56
CA LEU A 106 4.61 14.49 5.54
C LEU A 106 3.55 15.59 5.51
N ARG A 107 2.29 15.19 5.71
CA ARG A 107 1.14 16.10 5.68
C ARG A 107 0.08 15.55 6.61
N SER A 108 -0.57 16.42 7.37
CA SER A 108 -1.63 16.04 8.30
C SER A 108 -2.72 17.09 8.30
N GLU A 109 -3.96 16.64 8.31
CA GLU A 109 -5.11 17.48 8.51
C GLU A 109 -5.23 17.89 9.98
N ARG A 110 -6.22 18.71 10.27
CA ARG A 110 -6.43 19.27 11.61
C ARG A 110 -6.58 18.18 12.65
N GLU A 111 -5.81 18.29 13.71
CA GLU A 111 -5.75 17.31 14.78
C GLU A 111 -7.11 17.06 15.45
N ASP A 112 -7.86 18.13 15.66
CA ASP A 112 -9.12 18.08 16.40
C ASP A 112 -10.21 17.26 15.70
N LYS A 113 -10.25 17.27 14.39
CA LYS A 113 -11.28 16.60 13.60
C LYS A 113 -10.83 15.32 12.92
N GLY A 114 -9.52 15.09 12.90
CA GLY A 114 -8.95 14.02 12.10
C GLY A 114 -9.03 14.36 10.61
N GLY A 115 -8.76 13.38 9.77
CA GLY A 115 -8.82 13.53 8.33
C GLY A 115 -7.63 12.90 7.63
N GLU A 116 -7.41 13.35 6.39
CA GLU A 116 -6.37 12.80 5.55
C GLU A 116 -4.97 13.07 6.11
N CYS A 117 -4.14 12.05 6.10
CA CYS A 117 -2.76 12.14 6.55
C CYS A 117 -1.87 11.37 5.57
N THR A 118 -0.72 11.95 5.25
CA THR A 118 0.26 11.31 4.37
C THR A 118 1.55 11.06 5.14
N ILE A 119 2.05 9.84 5.06
CA ILE A 119 3.37 9.49 5.59
C ILE A 119 4.32 9.18 4.43
N GLN A 120 5.60 9.37 4.68
CA GLN A 120 6.65 9.11 3.70
C GLN A 120 7.65 8.11 4.25
N LEU A 121 7.99 7.12 3.43
CA LEU A 121 9.04 6.15 3.73
C LEU A 121 10.41 6.72 3.36
N PRO A 122 11.51 6.19 3.92
CA PRO A 122 12.84 6.64 3.55
C PRO A 122 13.14 6.58 2.05
N SER A 123 12.50 5.67 1.33
CA SER A 123 12.62 5.55 -0.13
C SER A 123 11.98 6.70 -0.90
N GLY A 124 11.20 7.55 -0.23
CA GLY A 124 10.41 8.59 -0.87
C GLY A 124 8.98 8.18 -1.19
N LEU A 125 8.66 6.89 -1.06
CA LEU A 125 7.31 6.39 -1.28
C LEU A 125 6.37 7.02 -0.25
N THR A 126 5.19 7.46 -0.70
CA THR A 126 4.19 8.06 0.19
C THR A 126 2.97 7.17 0.32
N ILE A 127 2.36 7.20 1.49
CA ILE A 127 1.13 6.46 1.78
C ILE A 127 0.12 7.45 2.34
N VAL A 128 -1.06 7.47 1.74
CA VAL A 128 -2.16 8.34 2.14
C VAL A 128 -3.19 7.52 2.90
N GLY A 129 -3.59 8.00 4.05
CA GLY A 129 -4.61 7.36 4.85
C GLY A 129 -5.39 8.40 5.65
N PHE A 130 -6.13 7.94 6.66
CA PHE A 130 -6.94 8.80 7.51
C PHE A 130 -6.56 8.63 8.97
N ALA A 131 -6.43 9.74 9.67
CA ALA A 131 -6.18 9.79 11.09
C ALA A 131 -7.48 10.13 11.84
N ARG A 132 -7.65 9.56 13.02
CA ARG A 132 -8.81 9.80 13.86
C ARG A 132 -8.74 11.18 14.49
N PRO A 133 -9.87 11.73 14.97
CA PRO A 133 -9.85 12.97 15.74
C PRO A 133 -8.89 12.85 16.94
N SER A 134 -8.21 13.95 17.25
CA SER A 134 -7.23 14.02 18.34
C SER A 134 -6.06 13.04 18.16
N HIS A 135 -5.61 12.87 16.93
CA HIS A 135 -4.56 11.91 16.59
C HIS A 135 -3.16 12.29 17.11
N GLY A 136 -2.90 13.56 17.41
CA GLY A 136 -1.61 14.02 17.91
C GLY A 136 -0.47 13.98 16.90
N LEU A 137 -0.77 13.82 15.62
CA LEU A 137 0.24 13.69 14.59
C LEU A 137 0.73 15.05 14.09
N HIS A 138 2.04 15.21 14.03
CA HIS A 138 2.71 16.43 13.53
C HIS A 138 3.70 16.07 12.44
N ILE A 139 3.95 17.00 11.53
CA ILE A 139 4.90 16.82 10.43
C ILE A 139 6.27 16.41 10.98
N GLY A 140 6.86 15.37 10.38
CA GLY A 140 8.15 14.81 10.78
C GLY A 140 8.06 13.72 11.84
N MET A 141 6.92 13.56 12.48
CA MET A 141 6.70 12.56 13.50
C MET A 141 6.60 11.16 12.88
N ARG A 142 7.03 10.14 13.61
CA ARG A 142 6.84 8.76 13.16
C ARG A 142 5.38 8.36 13.32
N ALA A 143 4.85 7.73 12.30
CA ALA A 143 3.47 7.24 12.30
C ALA A 143 3.41 5.89 11.59
N VAL A 144 2.35 5.15 11.85
CA VAL A 144 2.14 3.84 11.24
C VAL A 144 0.87 3.86 10.39
N ALA A 145 1.02 3.34 9.17
CA ALA A 145 -0.10 3.08 8.28
C ALA A 145 -0.53 1.62 8.45
N THR A 146 -1.78 1.41 8.75
CA THR A 146 -2.37 0.08 8.93
C THR A 146 -3.41 -0.16 7.85
N VAL A 147 -3.26 -1.25 7.11
CA VAL A 147 -4.19 -1.62 6.05
C VAL A 147 -4.33 -3.14 5.97
N ALA A 148 -5.58 -3.60 5.87
CA ALA A 148 -5.85 -5.03 5.75
C ALA A 148 -5.34 -5.58 4.41
N PRO A 149 -4.79 -6.80 4.39
CA PRO A 149 -4.34 -7.41 3.13
C PRO A 149 -5.45 -7.51 2.07
N GLU A 150 -6.69 -7.70 2.50
CA GLU A 150 -7.84 -7.80 1.59
C GLU A 150 -8.17 -6.47 0.92
N ALA A 151 -7.72 -5.36 1.48
CA ALA A 151 -7.94 -4.04 0.91
C ALA A 151 -6.90 -3.66 -0.14
N VAL A 152 -5.86 -4.48 -0.30
CA VAL A 152 -4.81 -4.25 -1.30
C VAL A 152 -5.21 -4.95 -2.59
N VAL A 153 -5.43 -4.17 -3.63
CA VAL A 153 -5.85 -4.65 -4.95
C VAL A 153 -4.64 -4.74 -5.87
N ILE A 154 -4.59 -5.81 -6.66
CA ILE A 154 -3.50 -6.03 -7.61
C ILE A 154 -3.95 -5.62 -8.99
N ALA A 155 -3.14 -4.80 -9.67
CA ALA A 155 -3.32 -4.43 -11.06
C ALA A 155 -2.09 -4.85 -11.86
N LEU A 156 -2.30 -5.12 -13.14
CA LEU A 156 -1.24 -5.51 -14.02
C LEU A 156 -0.87 -4.41 -14.99
N ASN A 157 0.38 -4.47 -15.36
CA ASN A 157 0.90 -3.81 -16.52
C ASN A 157 0.42 -4.58 -17.76
N SER A 158 -0.23 -3.92 -18.68
CA SER A 158 -0.73 -4.56 -19.90
C SER A 158 0.34 -4.70 -20.98
#